data_240ac59dcfd9bfdc5d63c0a9eb3040f4
#
_entry.id   240ac59dcfd9bfdc5d63c0a9eb3040f4
#
_cell.length_a   1.000
_cell.length_b   1.000
_cell.length_c   1.000
_cell.angle_alpha   90.00
_cell.angle_beta   90.00
_cell.angle_gamma   90.00
#
_symmetry.space_group_name_H-M   'P 1'
#
loop_
_entity.id
_entity.type
_entity.pdbx_description
1 polymer ?
#
loop_
_entity_poly.entity_id
_entity_poly.type
_entity_poly.pdbx_seq_one_letter_code
_entity_poly.pdbx_strand_id
1 'polypeptide(L)'
;MCGLTVKDLDFQNTSTNVDHQLLRDTEVGYYIEPPKTNSGIRQLPMSEKAYQAFRRISKNRKKAEPIVIDGYNSFLFLNREGLPKVAGNYEGMVKGLIKKYNKTHEDKLPNVTPHTFRHTFCTNMANRGMNPNTLQYIMGHSNITMTLGYYAHGSFVSAKAEMERLS
;
A
#
# COMPACT_ATOMS: atom_id res chain seq x y z
N MET A 1 -0.22 -3.44 4.03
CA MET A 1 0.97 -4.21 3.57
C MET A 1 1.62 -5.02 4.69
N CYS A 2 1.71 -4.49 5.90
CA CYS A 2 2.14 -5.27 7.06
C CYS A 2 1.08 -6.32 7.39
N GLY A 3 1.50 -7.57 7.54
CA GLY A 3 0.59 -8.67 7.80
C GLY A 3 0.14 -9.47 6.57
N LEU A 4 0.32 -8.97 5.33
CA LEU A 4 -0.06 -9.70 4.13
C LEU A 4 0.55 -11.11 4.11
N THR A 5 -0.30 -12.10 3.93
CA THR A 5 0.05 -13.52 3.82
C THR A 5 -0.10 -14.02 2.37
N VAL A 6 0.36 -15.21 2.09
CA VAL A 6 0.14 -15.85 0.78
C VAL A 6 -1.35 -16.10 0.51
N LYS A 7 -2.14 -16.35 1.56
CA LYS A 7 -3.58 -16.61 1.45
C LYS A 7 -4.40 -15.38 1.03
N ASP A 8 -3.85 -14.18 1.25
CA ASP A 8 -4.52 -12.92 0.86
C ASP A 8 -4.38 -12.61 -0.64
N LEU A 9 -3.57 -13.40 -1.36
CA LEU A 9 -3.32 -13.21 -2.79
C LEU A 9 -4.14 -14.20 -3.61
N ASP A 10 -5.11 -13.71 -4.32
CA ASP A 10 -5.85 -14.47 -5.32
C ASP A 10 -5.29 -14.18 -6.72
N PHE A 11 -4.42 -15.08 -7.18
CA PHE A 11 -3.80 -14.97 -8.50
C PHE A 11 -4.75 -15.36 -9.64
N GLN A 12 -5.84 -16.07 -9.38
CA GLN A 12 -6.82 -16.42 -10.40
C GLN A 12 -7.71 -15.21 -10.72
N ASN A 13 -8.20 -14.53 -9.69
CA ASN A 13 -9.02 -13.34 -9.81
C ASN A 13 -8.22 -12.04 -9.83
N THR A 14 -6.88 -12.11 -9.84
CA THR A 14 -5.96 -10.95 -9.83
C THR A 14 -6.29 -9.95 -8.72
N SER A 15 -6.51 -10.44 -7.51
CA SER A 15 -6.94 -9.61 -6.37
C SER A 15 -6.16 -9.90 -5.09
N THR A 16 -6.20 -8.94 -4.18
CA THR A 16 -5.58 -9.02 -2.85
C THR A 16 -6.61 -8.66 -1.79
N ASN A 17 -6.78 -9.51 -0.78
CA ASN A 17 -7.62 -9.22 0.37
C ASN A 17 -6.85 -8.37 1.40
N VAL A 18 -7.54 -7.40 1.96
CA VAL A 18 -7.05 -6.55 3.06
C VAL A 18 -8.10 -6.60 4.15
N ASP A 19 -7.92 -7.44 5.12
CA ASP A 19 -8.88 -7.68 6.23
C ASP A 19 -8.20 -7.63 7.60
N HIS A 20 -6.88 -7.55 7.64
CA HIS A 20 -6.11 -7.51 8.87
C HIS A 20 -4.83 -6.67 8.72
N GLN A 21 -4.23 -6.33 9.84
CA GLN A 21 -2.94 -5.65 9.94
C GLN A 21 -2.07 -6.31 11.01
N LEU A 22 -0.78 -6.43 10.73
CA LEU A 22 0.21 -6.89 11.68
C LEU A 22 0.81 -5.70 12.42
N LEU A 23 0.79 -5.77 13.72
CA LEU A 23 1.40 -4.81 14.63
C LEU A 23 2.48 -5.48 15.48
N ARG A 24 3.29 -4.67 16.11
CA ARG A 24 4.28 -5.10 17.09
C ARG A 24 4.32 -4.11 18.25
N ASP A 25 4.09 -4.62 19.41
CA ASP A 25 4.27 -3.91 20.67
C ASP A 25 5.55 -4.38 21.37
N THR A 26 6.09 -3.59 22.28
CA THR A 26 7.31 -3.92 23.02
C THR A 26 7.08 -4.95 24.13
N GLU A 27 5.87 -5.00 24.69
CA GLU A 27 5.51 -5.88 25.80
C GLU A 27 4.84 -7.17 25.29
N VAL A 28 3.89 -7.03 24.34
CA VAL A 28 3.08 -8.15 23.84
C VAL A 28 3.76 -8.87 22.66
N GLY A 29 4.65 -8.20 21.94
CA GLY A 29 5.29 -8.74 20.74
C GLY A 29 4.46 -8.50 19.48
N TYR A 30 4.42 -9.48 18.57
CA TYR A 30 3.63 -9.41 17.33
C TYR A 30 2.19 -9.83 17.57
N TYR A 31 1.25 -9.10 17.00
CA TYR A 31 -0.18 -9.43 17.05
C TYR A 31 -0.92 -8.93 15.80
N ILE A 32 -2.08 -9.50 15.55
CA ILE A 32 -2.95 -9.16 14.43
C ILE A 32 -4.20 -8.43 14.94
N GLU A 33 -4.54 -7.35 14.23
CA GLU A 33 -5.80 -6.63 14.45
C GLU A 33 -6.55 -6.47 13.13
N PRO A 34 -7.88 -6.33 13.16
CA PRO A 34 -8.63 -5.86 12.00
C PRO A 34 -8.25 -4.41 11.66
N PRO A 35 -8.53 -3.94 10.44
CA PRO A 35 -8.41 -2.54 10.11
C PRO A 35 -9.28 -1.67 11.03
N LYS A 36 -8.80 -0.44 11.34
CA LYS A 36 -9.49 0.48 12.26
C LYS A 36 -10.91 0.87 11.84
N THR A 37 -11.26 0.69 10.58
CA THR A 37 -12.57 1.02 10.02
C THR A 37 -13.06 -0.10 9.10
N ASN A 38 -14.37 -0.25 8.95
CA ASN A 38 -14.96 -1.21 8.02
C ASN A 38 -14.49 -0.98 6.57
N SER A 39 -14.28 0.26 6.17
CA SER A 39 -13.73 0.62 4.86
C SER A 39 -12.28 0.12 4.66
N GLY A 40 -11.60 -0.22 5.74
CA GLY A 40 -10.28 -0.84 5.72
C GLY A 40 -10.33 -2.28 5.22
N ILE A 41 -11.45 -2.99 5.42
CA ILE A 41 -11.67 -4.36 4.96
C ILE A 41 -12.15 -4.31 3.50
N ARG A 42 -11.33 -4.80 2.58
CA ARG A 42 -11.63 -4.71 1.15
C ARG A 42 -10.79 -5.65 0.32
N GLN A 43 -11.31 -5.99 -0.84
CA GLN A 43 -10.57 -6.70 -1.88
C GLN A 43 -10.07 -5.70 -2.93
N LEU A 44 -8.79 -5.73 -3.23
CA LEU A 44 -8.15 -4.80 -4.17
C LEU A 44 -7.77 -5.54 -5.45
N PRO A 45 -8.10 -5.00 -6.64
CA PRO A 45 -7.60 -5.53 -7.88
C PRO A 45 -6.09 -5.30 -7.98
N MET A 46 -5.37 -6.29 -8.47
CA MET A 46 -3.93 -6.14 -8.75
C MET A 46 -3.74 -5.54 -10.14
N SER A 47 -2.93 -4.50 -10.24
CA SER A 47 -2.36 -4.13 -11.55
C SER A 47 -1.39 -5.22 -12.01
N GLU A 48 -1.10 -5.28 -13.32
CA GLU A 48 -0.14 -6.25 -13.86
C GLU A 48 1.22 -6.18 -13.14
N LYS A 49 1.71 -4.97 -12.85
CA LYS A 49 2.96 -4.77 -12.10
C LYS A 49 2.89 -5.34 -10.68
N ALA A 50 1.77 -5.16 -9.99
CA ALA A 50 1.56 -5.70 -8.65
C ALA A 50 1.47 -7.23 -8.69
N TYR A 51 0.73 -7.79 -9.63
CA TYR A 51 0.60 -9.22 -9.85
C TYR A 51 1.96 -9.89 -10.05
N GLN A 52 2.78 -9.38 -10.97
CA GLN A 52 4.12 -9.92 -11.23
C GLN A 52 5.05 -9.77 -10.02
N ALA A 53 4.95 -8.66 -9.29
CA ALA A 53 5.72 -8.45 -8.07
C ALA A 53 5.34 -9.48 -6.99
N PHE A 54 4.05 -9.69 -6.74
CA PHE A 54 3.59 -10.66 -5.75
C PHE A 54 3.91 -12.10 -6.14
N ARG A 55 3.76 -12.46 -7.43
CA ARG A 55 4.19 -13.78 -7.92
C ARG A 55 5.67 -14.04 -7.67
N ARG A 56 6.52 -13.07 -7.97
CA ARG A 56 7.96 -13.17 -7.73
C ARG A 56 8.29 -13.32 -6.25
N ILE A 57 7.65 -12.52 -5.38
CA ILE A 57 7.85 -12.59 -3.93
C ILE A 57 7.40 -13.95 -3.41
N SER A 58 6.22 -14.42 -3.79
CA SER A 58 5.68 -15.72 -3.37
C SER A 58 6.56 -16.89 -3.81
N LYS A 59 7.08 -16.85 -5.04
CA LYS A 59 7.98 -17.89 -5.58
C LYS A 59 9.34 -17.92 -4.88
N ASN A 60 9.89 -16.74 -4.60
CA ASN A 60 11.23 -16.59 -4.01
C ASN A 60 11.20 -16.54 -2.48
N ARG A 61 10.05 -16.75 -1.87
CA ARG A 61 9.91 -16.77 -0.42
C ARG A 61 10.76 -17.89 0.15
N LYS A 62 11.65 -17.55 1.09
CA LYS A 62 12.40 -18.56 1.84
C LYS A 62 11.41 -19.47 2.56
N LYS A 63 11.62 -20.78 2.45
CA LYS A 63 10.94 -21.79 3.28
C LYS A 63 11.53 -21.70 4.69
N ALA A 64 11.16 -20.67 5.43
CA ALA A 64 11.41 -20.61 6.85
C ALA A 64 10.29 -21.39 7.57
N GLU A 65 10.56 -21.87 8.75
CA GLU A 65 9.52 -22.45 9.59
C GLU A 65 8.35 -21.45 9.73
N PRO A 66 7.12 -21.91 9.58
CA PRO A 66 5.97 -21.01 9.57
C PRO A 66 5.77 -20.40 10.97
N ILE A 67 6.11 -19.13 11.09
CA ILE A 67 5.72 -18.34 12.26
C ILE A 67 4.21 -18.16 12.21
N VAL A 68 3.54 -18.55 13.27
CA VAL A 68 2.09 -18.35 13.47
C VAL A 68 1.89 -17.20 14.45
N ILE A 69 1.12 -16.20 14.06
CA ILE A 69 0.73 -15.05 14.88
C ILE A 69 -0.78 -14.93 14.80
N ASP A 70 -1.48 -15.11 15.91
CA ASP A 70 -2.94 -15.07 16.02
C ASP A 70 -3.67 -15.89 14.93
N GLY A 71 -3.15 -17.09 14.62
CA GLY A 71 -3.69 -18.00 13.59
C GLY A 71 -3.24 -17.69 12.16
N TYR A 72 -2.58 -16.55 11.90
CA TYR A 72 -2.03 -16.19 10.60
C TYR A 72 -0.62 -16.74 10.44
N ASN A 73 -0.33 -17.24 9.25
CA ASN A 73 0.99 -17.76 8.89
C ASN A 73 1.34 -17.38 7.44
N SER A 74 2.51 -17.79 7.00
CA SER A 74 2.90 -17.59 5.59
C SER A 74 2.96 -16.11 5.17
N PHE A 75 3.41 -15.24 6.06
CA PHE A 75 3.61 -13.82 5.79
C PHE A 75 4.53 -13.59 4.59
N LEU A 76 4.15 -12.66 3.70
CA LEU A 76 4.89 -12.40 2.45
C LEU A 76 6.21 -11.68 2.67
N PHE A 77 6.25 -10.77 3.62
CA PHE A 77 7.39 -9.88 3.81
C PHE A 77 8.08 -10.20 5.12
N LEU A 78 9.22 -10.87 5.03
CA LEU A 78 10.04 -11.26 6.17
C LEU A 78 11.31 -10.39 6.25
N ASN A 79 11.82 -10.22 7.46
CA ASN A 79 13.14 -9.66 7.71
C ASN A 79 14.23 -10.73 7.53
N ARG A 80 15.50 -10.42 7.85
CA ARG A 80 16.61 -11.35 7.72
C ARG A 80 16.54 -12.52 8.69
N GLU A 81 15.86 -12.34 9.80
CA GLU A 81 15.64 -13.29 10.88
C GLU A 81 14.44 -14.21 10.62
N GLY A 82 13.71 -14.00 9.51
CA GLY A 82 12.49 -14.75 9.17
C GLY A 82 11.23 -14.20 9.83
N LEU A 83 11.29 -13.10 10.58
CA LEU A 83 10.15 -12.47 11.23
C LEU A 83 9.38 -11.57 10.26
N PRO A 84 8.05 -11.46 10.37
CA PRO A 84 7.28 -10.58 9.51
C PRO A 84 7.63 -9.10 9.73
N LYS A 85 7.66 -8.34 8.64
CA LYS A 85 7.96 -6.91 8.69
C LYS A 85 6.76 -6.10 9.14
N VAL A 86 7.00 -5.19 10.06
CA VAL A 86 6.05 -4.18 10.54
C VAL A 86 6.34 -2.79 9.94
N ALA A 87 5.48 -1.82 10.19
CA ALA A 87 5.56 -0.47 9.61
C ALA A 87 6.95 0.18 9.76
N GLY A 88 7.55 0.11 10.94
CA GLY A 88 8.88 0.69 11.21
C GLY A 88 10.00 0.11 10.32
N ASN A 89 9.89 -1.16 9.90
CA ASN A 89 10.86 -1.76 8.98
C ASN A 89 10.82 -1.08 7.60
N TYR A 90 9.63 -0.74 7.11
CA TYR A 90 9.47 -0.06 5.81
C TYR A 90 9.94 1.39 5.87
N GLU A 91 9.64 2.08 6.96
CA GLU A 91 10.13 3.44 7.18
C GLU A 91 11.66 3.48 7.20
N GLY A 92 12.29 2.57 7.93
CA GLY A 92 13.74 2.43 7.97
C GLY A 92 14.35 2.13 6.60
N MET A 93 13.71 1.24 5.81
CA MET A 93 14.14 0.92 4.45
C MET A 93 14.09 2.14 3.54
N VAL A 94 12.98 2.89 3.54
CA VAL A 94 12.81 4.10 2.71
C VAL A 94 13.81 5.17 3.10
N LYS A 95 13.97 5.44 4.40
CA LYS A 95 14.98 6.39 4.90
C LYS A 95 16.39 6.00 4.48
N GLY A 96 16.73 4.70 4.56
CA GLY A 96 18.03 4.18 4.14
C GLY A 96 18.30 4.37 2.64
N LEU A 97 17.29 4.12 1.79
CA LEU A 97 17.38 4.33 0.35
C LEU A 97 17.59 5.80 0.00
N ILE A 98 16.82 6.71 0.61
CA ILE A 98 16.95 8.17 0.40
C ILE A 98 18.33 8.64 0.85
N LYS A 99 18.78 8.20 2.03
CA LYS A 99 20.12 8.55 2.53
C LYS A 99 21.23 8.10 1.57
N LYS A 100 21.09 6.88 0.99
CA LYS A 100 22.05 6.37 0.00
C LYS A 100 22.02 7.19 -1.28
N TYR A 101 20.84 7.48 -1.82
CA TYR A 101 20.69 8.31 -3.03
C TYR A 101 21.28 9.69 -2.81
N ASN A 102 20.93 10.35 -1.72
CA ASN A 102 21.38 11.70 -1.40
C ASN A 102 22.88 11.84 -1.14
N LYS A 103 23.61 10.72 -0.94
CA LYS A 103 25.07 10.73 -0.85
C LYS A 103 25.75 10.83 -2.21
N THR A 104 25.10 10.32 -3.27
CA THR A 104 25.71 10.14 -4.59
C THR A 104 25.14 11.07 -5.67
N HIS A 105 24.06 11.80 -5.39
CA HIS A 105 23.39 12.68 -6.34
C HIS A 105 23.34 14.11 -5.80
N GLU A 106 23.48 15.09 -6.69
CA GLU A 106 23.34 16.52 -6.36
C GLU A 106 21.88 16.88 -6.07
N ASP A 107 20.97 16.39 -6.90
CA ASP A 107 19.52 16.51 -6.69
C ASP A 107 19.09 15.65 -5.52
N LYS A 108 18.85 16.30 -4.38
CA LYS A 108 18.48 15.60 -3.15
C LYS A 108 16.99 15.24 -3.15
N LEU A 109 16.69 13.99 -2.85
CA LEU A 109 15.31 13.56 -2.57
C LEU A 109 14.85 14.12 -1.21
N PRO A 110 13.60 14.60 -1.13
CA PRO A 110 13.00 15.01 0.13
C PRO A 110 12.79 13.83 1.07
N ASN A 111 12.38 14.13 2.30
CA ASN A 111 11.98 13.06 3.23
C ASN A 111 10.70 12.40 2.73
N VAL A 112 10.79 11.13 2.35
CA VAL A 112 9.67 10.32 1.85
C VAL A 112 9.31 9.26 2.87
N THR A 113 8.03 9.09 3.12
CA THR A 113 7.45 8.11 4.04
C THR A 113 6.50 7.18 3.29
N PRO A 114 6.06 6.05 3.88
CA PRO A 114 4.97 5.25 3.30
C PRO A 114 3.69 6.04 3.03
N HIS A 115 3.39 7.06 3.85
CA HIS A 115 2.28 7.99 3.61
C HIS A 115 2.48 8.84 2.37
N THR A 116 3.70 9.25 2.07
CA THR A 116 4.03 9.99 0.84
C THR A 116 3.70 9.17 -0.40
N PHE A 117 4.04 7.87 -0.41
CA PHE A 117 3.66 6.98 -1.52
C PHE A 117 2.15 6.84 -1.67
N ARG A 118 1.44 6.70 -0.55
CA ARG A 118 -0.03 6.65 -0.55
C ARG A 118 -0.63 7.94 -1.12
N HIS A 119 -0.13 9.09 -0.68
CA HIS A 119 -0.57 10.40 -1.15
C HIS A 119 -0.30 10.58 -2.64
N THR A 120 0.92 10.26 -3.09
CA THR A 120 1.30 10.32 -4.51
C THR A 120 0.42 9.42 -5.38
N PHE A 121 0.09 8.21 -4.92
CA PHE A 121 -0.82 7.33 -5.64
C PHE A 121 -2.20 7.98 -5.78
N CYS A 122 -2.76 8.51 -4.69
CA CYS A 122 -4.06 9.21 -4.70
C CYS A 122 -4.07 10.36 -5.71
N THR A 123 -3.11 11.26 -5.63
CA THR A 123 -2.98 12.41 -6.53
C THR A 123 -2.85 11.97 -7.99
N ASN A 124 -2.02 10.98 -8.26
CA ASN A 124 -1.83 10.47 -9.62
C ASN A 124 -3.10 9.83 -10.19
N MET A 125 -3.87 9.11 -9.38
CA MET A 125 -5.13 8.51 -9.83
C MET A 125 -6.21 9.55 -10.02
N ALA A 126 -6.31 10.54 -9.14
CA ALA A 126 -7.22 11.67 -9.29
C ALA A 126 -6.94 12.46 -10.59
N ASN A 127 -5.66 12.79 -10.83
CA ASN A 127 -5.24 13.52 -12.03
C ASN A 127 -5.47 12.74 -13.33
N ARG A 128 -5.56 11.41 -13.27
CA ARG A 128 -5.91 10.54 -14.39
C ARG A 128 -7.42 10.36 -14.56
N GLY A 129 -8.24 11.04 -13.78
CA GLY A 129 -9.70 11.00 -13.86
C GLY A 129 -10.32 9.74 -13.28
N MET A 130 -9.65 9.05 -12.34
CA MET A 130 -10.27 7.92 -11.65
C MET A 130 -11.51 8.41 -10.89
N ASN A 131 -12.61 7.66 -10.96
CA ASN A 131 -13.82 8.01 -10.23
C ASN A 131 -13.53 8.12 -8.72
N PRO A 132 -13.97 9.22 -8.04
CA PRO A 132 -13.70 9.44 -6.63
C PRO A 132 -14.16 8.32 -5.69
N ASN A 133 -15.31 7.70 -5.96
CA ASN A 133 -15.80 6.58 -5.14
C ASN A 133 -14.93 5.33 -5.32
N THR A 134 -14.44 5.08 -6.54
CA THR A 134 -13.49 3.99 -6.82
C THR A 134 -12.17 4.23 -6.09
N LEU A 135 -11.66 5.47 -6.13
CA LEU A 135 -10.43 5.81 -5.42
C LEU A 135 -10.63 5.72 -3.90
N GLN A 136 -11.77 6.17 -3.37
CA GLN A 136 -12.14 6.01 -1.96
C GLN A 136 -12.07 4.53 -1.53
N TYR A 137 -12.70 3.65 -2.32
CA TYR A 137 -12.70 2.21 -2.05
C TYR A 137 -11.27 1.64 -2.06
N ILE A 138 -10.49 1.92 -3.09
CA ILE A 138 -9.10 1.44 -3.21
C ILE A 138 -8.26 1.92 -2.01
N MET A 139 -8.44 3.15 -1.59
CA MET A 139 -7.70 3.74 -0.48
C MET A 139 -8.21 3.29 0.88
N GLY A 140 -9.44 2.79 0.98
CA GLY A 140 -10.08 2.44 2.25
C GLY A 140 -10.35 3.68 3.12
N HIS A 141 -10.69 4.80 2.49
CA HIS A 141 -11.10 5.99 3.21
C HIS A 141 -12.53 5.83 3.72
N SER A 142 -12.75 6.05 5.01
CA SER A 142 -14.08 5.97 5.63
C SER A 142 -15.01 7.11 5.21
N ASN A 143 -14.43 8.25 4.80
CA ASN A 143 -15.16 9.43 4.35
C ASN A 143 -14.66 9.85 2.97
N ILE A 144 -15.61 10.10 2.04
CA ILE A 144 -15.33 10.55 0.68
C ILE A 144 -14.60 11.90 0.65
N THR A 145 -14.82 12.77 1.63
CA THR A 145 -14.15 14.08 1.74
C THR A 145 -12.63 13.94 1.76
N MET A 146 -12.09 12.87 2.38
CA MET A 146 -10.66 12.59 2.38
C MET A 146 -10.13 12.31 0.96
N THR A 147 -10.97 11.76 0.09
CA THR A 147 -10.63 11.48 -1.30
C THR A 147 -10.81 12.70 -2.18
N LEU A 148 -11.92 13.44 -2.00
CA LEU A 148 -12.23 14.63 -2.78
C LEU A 148 -11.16 15.72 -2.67
N GLY A 149 -10.45 15.80 -1.55
CA GLY A 149 -9.31 16.71 -1.40
C GLY A 149 -8.22 16.55 -2.47
N TYR A 150 -8.11 15.38 -3.09
CA TYR A 150 -7.17 15.13 -4.20
C TYR A 150 -7.69 15.61 -5.56
N TYR A 151 -8.99 15.90 -5.67
CA TYR A 151 -9.66 16.41 -6.89
C TYR A 151 -9.88 17.92 -6.83
N ALA A 152 -9.58 18.57 -5.72
CA ALA A 152 -9.92 19.98 -5.45
C ALA A 152 -9.11 21.02 -6.27
N HIS A 153 -8.27 20.59 -7.19
CA HIS A 153 -7.47 21.48 -8.05
C HIS A 153 -8.19 21.76 -9.37
N GLY A 154 -9.43 22.28 -9.29
CA GLY A 154 -10.13 22.79 -10.46
C GLY A 154 -9.36 23.99 -11.04
N SER A 155 -9.03 23.94 -12.32
CA SER A 155 -8.48 25.04 -13.09
C SER A 155 -9.35 25.28 -14.32
N PHE A 156 -9.29 26.48 -14.90
CA PHE A 156 -9.95 26.75 -16.19
C PHE A 156 -9.53 25.74 -17.27
N VAL A 157 -8.24 25.37 -17.29
CA VAL A 157 -7.71 24.40 -18.26
C VAL A 157 -8.33 23.02 -18.06
N SER A 158 -8.44 22.54 -16.81
CA SER A 158 -9.06 21.25 -16.52
C SER A 158 -10.57 21.27 -16.81
N ALA A 159 -11.26 22.36 -16.50
CA ALA A 159 -12.68 22.51 -16.81
C ALA A 159 -12.94 22.52 -18.32
N LYS A 160 -12.11 23.23 -19.11
CA LYS A 160 -12.21 23.24 -20.56
C LYS A 160 -11.99 21.86 -21.17
N ALA A 161 -10.94 21.14 -20.76
CA ALA A 161 -10.67 19.80 -21.21
C ALA A 161 -11.81 18.81 -20.88
N GLU A 162 -12.44 18.96 -19.72
CA GLU A 162 -13.57 18.11 -19.33
C GLU A 162 -14.81 18.41 -20.16
N MET A 163 -15.10 19.68 -20.45
CA MET A 163 -16.20 20.07 -21.33
C MET A 163 -16.00 19.54 -22.76
N GLU A 164 -14.77 19.62 -23.29
CA GLU A 164 -14.44 19.08 -24.62
C GLU A 164 -14.56 17.54 -24.66
N ARG A 165 -14.31 16.86 -23.57
CA ARG A 165 -14.44 15.38 -23.46
C ARG A 165 -15.91 14.92 -23.42
N LEU A 166 -16.82 15.77 -22.89
CA LEU A 166 -18.23 15.44 -22.71
C LEU A 166 -19.14 15.92 -23.85
N SER A 167 -18.62 16.75 -24.75
CA SER A 167 -19.33 17.25 -25.95
C SER A 167 -19.05 16.36 -27.15
#